data_3e1f726900cfb1446136b3e5273cdcce
#
_entry.id   3e1f726900cfb1446136b3e5273cdcce
#
_cell.length_a   1.000
_cell.length_b   1.000
_cell.length_c   1.000
_cell.angle_alpha   90.00
_cell.angle_beta   90.00
_cell.angle_gamma   90.00
#
_symmetry.space_group_name_H-M   'P 1'
#
loop_
_entity.id
_entity.type
_entity.pdbx_description
1 polymer ?
#
loop_
_entity_poly.entity_id
_entity_poly.type
_entity_poly.pdbx_seq_one_letter_code
_entity_poly.pdbx_strand_id
1 'polypeptide(L)'
;AEMVIGEDPTRIDHCWQLMFRGRFYPGGREKLHAIGAIDMALWDIKGKALGVPVWQLLGGQSRDYIECYSTGAIRAPFVPR
;
A
#
# COMPACT_ATOMS: atom_id res chain seq x y z
N ALA A 1 -13.48 -1.00 -6.75
CA ALA A 1 -12.89 0.09 -7.54
C ALA A 1 -13.91 1.17 -7.87
N GLU A 2 -15.15 0.78 -8.08
CA GLU A 2 -16.16 1.77 -8.42
C GLU A 2 -16.35 2.81 -7.32
N MET A 3 -16.10 2.42 -6.10
CA MET A 3 -16.31 3.31 -4.97
C MET A 3 -15.34 4.47 -4.92
N VAL A 4 -14.21 4.33 -5.58
CA VAL A 4 -13.19 5.37 -5.52
C VAL A 4 -13.03 6.11 -6.84
N ILE A 5 -13.74 5.71 -7.86
CA ILE A 5 -13.69 6.42 -9.13
C ILE A 5 -14.26 7.82 -8.92
N GLY A 6 -13.52 8.83 -9.33
CA GLY A 6 -13.93 10.20 -9.16
C GLY A 6 -13.48 10.84 -7.86
N GLU A 7 -12.87 10.07 -6.97
CA GLU A 7 -12.39 10.62 -5.71
C GLU A 7 -10.99 11.20 -5.88
N ASP A 8 -10.66 12.11 -4.98
CA ASP A 8 -9.33 12.72 -4.95
C ASP A 8 -8.34 11.70 -4.41
N PRO A 9 -7.36 11.25 -5.21
CA PRO A 9 -6.44 10.22 -4.76
C PRO A 9 -5.50 10.67 -3.65
N THR A 10 -5.38 11.96 -3.40
CA THR A 10 -4.54 12.43 -2.29
C THR A 10 -5.23 12.31 -0.95
N ARG A 11 -6.53 12.05 -0.94
CA ARG A 11 -7.28 11.85 0.31
C ARG A 11 -7.29 10.36 0.64
N ILE A 12 -6.14 9.86 1.04
CA ILE A 12 -5.94 8.42 1.20
C ILE A 12 -6.85 7.82 2.26
N ASP A 13 -6.92 8.44 3.43
CA ASP A 13 -7.76 7.92 4.50
C ASP A 13 -9.22 7.94 4.12
N HIS A 14 -9.65 8.96 3.41
CA HIS A 14 -11.02 9.05 2.96
C HIS A 14 -11.34 7.91 2.00
N CYS A 15 -10.45 7.66 1.05
CA CYS A 15 -10.65 6.56 0.10
C CYS A 15 -10.68 5.22 0.81
N TRP A 16 -9.81 5.05 1.81
CA TRP A 16 -9.78 3.79 2.55
C TRP A 16 -11.10 3.56 3.28
N GLN A 17 -11.62 4.60 3.92
CA GLN A 17 -12.89 4.48 4.63
C GLN A 17 -14.03 4.18 3.67
N LEU A 18 -14.03 4.81 2.50
CA LEU A 18 -15.04 4.52 1.49
C LEU A 18 -15.00 3.05 1.09
N MET A 19 -13.81 2.53 0.86
CA MET A 19 -13.67 1.15 0.43
C MET A 19 -14.07 0.18 1.54
N PHE A 20 -13.66 0.47 2.77
CA PHE A 20 -13.93 -0.44 3.87
C PHE A 20 -15.39 -0.43 4.29
N ARG A 21 -15.97 0.76 4.36
CA ARG A 21 -17.32 0.92 4.88
C ARG A 21 -18.37 1.16 3.80
N GLY A 22 -17.97 1.09 2.56
CA GLY A 22 -18.87 1.42 1.47
C GLY A 22 -19.92 0.38 1.18
N ARG A 23 -19.82 -0.78 1.82
CA ARG A 23 -20.81 -1.82 1.68
C ARG A 23 -21.70 -1.84 2.90
N PHE A 24 -22.72 -2.67 2.83
CA PHE A 24 -23.68 -2.78 3.91
C PHE A 24 -22.99 -3.15 5.22
N TYR A 25 -21.95 -3.97 5.15
CA TYR A 25 -21.13 -4.30 6.31
C TYR A 25 -19.69 -4.54 5.85
N PRO A 26 -18.75 -4.46 6.82
CA PRO A 26 -17.34 -4.61 6.45
C PRO A 26 -17.07 -6.00 5.89
N GLY A 27 -16.12 -6.05 4.99
CA GLY A 27 -15.72 -7.30 4.40
C GLY A 27 -14.68 -8.00 5.22
N GLY A 28 -14.28 -9.18 4.75
CA GLY A 28 -13.28 -9.97 5.41
C GLY A 28 -11.90 -9.79 4.79
N ARG A 29 -11.10 -10.87 4.92
CA ARG A 29 -9.70 -10.83 4.51
C ARG A 29 -9.51 -10.46 3.04
N GLU A 30 -10.29 -11.08 2.17
CA GLU A 30 -10.10 -10.84 0.74
C GLU A 30 -10.38 -9.40 0.37
N LYS A 31 -11.40 -8.82 0.99
CA LYS A 31 -11.70 -7.43 0.75
C LYS A 31 -10.57 -6.54 1.25
N LEU A 32 -10.03 -6.86 2.40
CA LEU A 32 -8.93 -6.07 2.95
C LEU A 32 -7.69 -6.16 2.08
N HIS A 33 -7.43 -7.32 1.48
CA HIS A 33 -6.29 -7.43 0.56
C HIS A 33 -6.48 -6.54 -0.65
N ALA A 34 -7.69 -6.49 -1.19
CA ALA A 34 -7.97 -5.62 -2.33
C ALA A 34 -7.83 -4.15 -1.95
N ILE A 35 -8.33 -3.79 -0.78
CA ILE A 35 -8.21 -2.42 -0.29
C ILE A 35 -6.74 -2.06 -0.11
N GLY A 36 -5.94 -2.99 0.43
CA GLY A 36 -4.52 -2.74 0.61
C GLY A 36 -3.79 -2.48 -0.69
N ALA A 37 -4.16 -3.20 -1.74
CA ALA A 37 -3.53 -2.98 -3.04
C ALA A 37 -3.82 -1.59 -3.57
N ILE A 38 -5.07 -1.16 -3.45
CA ILE A 38 -5.44 0.19 -3.89
C ILE A 38 -4.80 1.23 -3.00
N ASP A 39 -4.73 0.96 -1.71
CA ASP A 39 -4.11 1.88 -0.76
C ASP A 39 -2.64 2.12 -1.10
N MET A 40 -1.91 1.07 -1.45
CA MET A 40 -0.52 1.24 -1.86
C MET A 40 -0.40 2.11 -3.11
N ALA A 41 -1.34 1.96 -4.04
CA ALA A 41 -1.33 2.79 -5.23
C ALA A 41 -1.57 4.25 -4.88
N LEU A 42 -2.45 4.50 -3.92
CA LEU A 42 -2.74 5.87 -3.49
C LEU A 42 -1.52 6.51 -2.82
N TRP A 43 -0.81 5.76 -2.00
CA TRP A 43 0.42 6.27 -1.40
C TRP A 43 1.47 6.57 -2.45
N ASP A 44 1.56 5.71 -3.47
CA ASP A 44 2.49 5.93 -4.55
C ASP A 44 2.16 7.21 -5.32
N ILE A 45 0.88 7.43 -5.57
CA ILE A 45 0.44 8.65 -6.25
C ILE A 45 0.82 9.88 -5.43
N LYS A 46 0.59 9.82 -4.13
CA LYS A 46 0.90 10.96 -3.28
C LYS A 46 2.40 11.23 -3.25
N GLY A 47 3.21 10.17 -3.18
CA GLY A 47 4.66 10.34 -3.21
C GLY A 47 5.11 10.99 -4.50
N LYS A 48 4.56 10.55 -5.62
CA LYS A 48 4.95 11.12 -6.91
C LYS A 48 4.47 12.56 -7.05
N ALA A 49 3.29 12.86 -6.53
CA ALA A 49 2.78 14.23 -6.60
C ALA A 49 3.64 15.19 -5.78
N LEU A 50 4.18 14.74 -4.67
CA LEU A 50 5.03 15.57 -3.82
C LEU A 50 6.50 15.45 -4.16
N GLY A 51 6.86 14.53 -5.04
CA GLY A 51 8.24 14.36 -5.46
C GLY A 51 9.12 13.69 -4.44
N VAL A 52 8.55 12.87 -3.56
CA VAL A 52 9.30 12.18 -2.54
C VAL A 52 8.94 10.70 -2.52
N PRO A 53 9.84 9.84 -2.02
CA PRO A 53 9.50 8.43 -1.89
C PRO A 53 8.48 8.21 -0.77
N VAL A 54 7.79 7.08 -0.84
CA VAL A 54 6.74 6.80 0.12
C VAL A 54 7.27 6.73 1.55
N TRP A 55 8.49 6.21 1.75
CA TRP A 55 9.02 6.12 3.10
C TRP A 55 9.19 7.48 3.74
N GLN A 56 9.39 8.54 2.94
CA GLN A 56 9.42 9.90 3.48
C GLN A 56 8.04 10.30 4.01
N LEU A 57 6.99 9.87 3.32
CA LEU A 57 5.63 10.19 3.77
C LEU A 57 5.31 9.48 5.07
N LEU A 58 5.93 8.33 5.31
CA LEU A 58 5.62 7.52 6.48
C LEU A 58 6.47 7.86 7.70
N GLY A 59 7.28 8.90 7.61
CA GLY A 59 8.04 9.33 8.78
C GLY A 59 9.53 9.28 8.61
N GLY A 60 10.01 8.80 7.48
CA GLY A 60 11.42 8.80 7.20
C GLY A 60 12.06 7.45 7.43
N GLN A 61 13.33 7.43 7.19
CA GLN A 61 14.11 6.20 7.23
C GLN A 61 14.71 6.01 8.60
N SER A 62 14.50 4.84 9.20
CA SER A 62 15.06 4.57 10.50
C SER A 62 16.34 3.73 10.42
N ARG A 63 16.60 3.13 9.27
CA ARG A 63 17.83 2.36 9.07
C ARG A 63 18.15 2.32 7.60
N ASP A 64 19.38 2.00 7.29
CA ASP A 64 19.86 2.02 5.92
C ASP A 64 19.50 0.76 5.16
N TYR A 65 19.17 -0.30 5.88
CA TYR A 65 18.88 -1.58 5.24
C TYR A 65 17.86 -2.34 6.07
N ILE A 66 17.29 -3.34 5.45
CA ILE A 66 16.32 -4.20 6.11
C ILE A 66 16.76 -5.63 5.87
N GLU A 67 16.86 -6.38 6.95
CA GLU A 67 17.17 -7.81 6.84
C GLU A 67 15.92 -8.52 6.36
N CYS A 68 16.11 -9.35 5.36
CA CYS A 68 15.00 -10.01 4.72
C CYS A 68 15.22 -11.51 4.66
N TYR A 69 14.14 -12.22 4.57
CA TYR A 69 14.19 -13.62 4.28
C TYR A 69 13.03 -13.94 3.35
N SER A 70 13.14 -15.07 2.69
CA SER A 70 12.10 -15.48 1.76
C SER A 70 11.42 -16.72 2.27
N THR A 71 10.11 -16.72 2.22
CA THR A 71 9.32 -17.89 2.55
C THR A 71 8.93 -18.56 1.26
N GLY A 72 9.08 -19.86 1.23
CA GLY A 72 8.74 -20.60 0.04
C GLY A 72 9.98 -21.12 -0.65
N ALA A 73 9.87 -21.37 -1.94
CA ALA A 73 10.91 -22.05 -2.65
C ALA A 73 12.11 -21.16 -2.91
N ILE A 74 13.18 -21.43 -2.19
CA ILE A 74 14.43 -20.73 -2.39
C ILE A 74 15.29 -21.52 -3.34
N ARG A 75 15.91 -20.85 -4.23
CA ARG A 75 16.77 -21.51 -5.20
C ARG A 75 18.18 -21.21 -4.91
N ALA A 76 18.99 -22.24 -4.97
CA ALA A 76 20.41 -22.07 -4.96
C ALA A 76 20.87 -21.98 -6.41
N PRO A 77 21.91 -21.21 -6.73
CA PRO A 77 22.62 -20.38 -5.77
C PRO A 77 21.85 -19.12 -5.45
N PHE A 78 21.94 -18.72 -4.21
CA PHE A 78 21.38 -17.45 -3.79
C PHE A 78 22.48 -16.40 -3.90
N VAL A 79 22.17 -15.33 -4.58
CA VAL A 79 23.17 -14.30 -4.84
C VAL A 79 22.91 -13.09 -3.95
N PRO A 80 23.71 -12.88 -2.94
CA PRO A 80 23.52 -11.71 -2.08
C PRO A 80 23.91 -10.44 -2.81
N ARG A 81 23.38 -9.35 -2.31
CA ARG A 81 23.66 -8.06 -2.93
C ARG A 81 24.75 -7.36 -2.24
#